data_7fbe5602d2b2a20d82ca32105333bff0
#
_entry.id   7fbe5602d2b2a20d82ca32105333bff0
#
_cell.length_a   1.000
_cell.length_b   1.000
_cell.length_c   1.000
_cell.angle_alpha   90.00
_cell.angle_beta   90.00
_cell.angle_gamma   90.00
#
_symmetry.space_group_name_H-M   'P 1'
#
loop_
_entity.id
_entity.type
_entity.pdbx_description
1 polymer ?
#
loop_
_entity_poly.entity_id
_entity_poly.type
_entity_poly.pdbx_seq_one_letter_code
_entity_poly.pdbx_strand_id
1 'polypeptide(L)'
;MRVAAAFLADAANVREGTLGVLSGFINTINREEFPAPLGAALVVVVEYDENEARRGEQHRTFRARCEPAVGGAEIFNLDGTFSLGTTSDSFGYIPMVFALQEVEVPMTGSYRIIFEGEGLERVDVRFYANATTLPEIDD
;
A
#
# COMPACT_ATOMS: atom_id res chain seq x y z
N MET A 1 4.11 -18.09 -3.59
CA MET A 1 4.20 -16.64 -3.30
C MET A 1 3.24 -16.23 -2.21
N ARG A 2 3.63 -15.29 -1.41
CA ARG A 2 2.77 -14.71 -0.38
C ARG A 2 3.13 -13.24 -0.15
N VAL A 3 2.19 -12.48 0.38
CA VAL A 3 2.48 -11.12 0.82
C VAL A 3 3.18 -11.21 2.18
N ALA A 4 4.43 -10.81 2.23
CA ALA A 4 5.23 -10.83 3.46
C ALA A 4 4.96 -9.60 4.34
N ALA A 5 4.63 -8.47 3.71
CA ALA A 5 4.32 -7.22 4.41
C ALA A 5 3.50 -6.31 3.52
N ALA A 6 2.60 -5.53 4.12
CA ALA A 6 1.85 -4.48 3.45
C ALA A 6 1.55 -3.38 4.46
N PHE A 7 1.89 -2.15 4.15
CA PHE A 7 1.74 -1.04 5.08
C PHE A 7 1.83 0.33 4.38
N LEU A 8 1.39 1.36 5.07
CA LEU A 8 1.60 2.73 4.65
C LEU A 8 2.87 3.29 5.31
N ALA A 9 3.58 4.14 4.57
CA ALA A 9 4.80 4.80 5.04
C ALA A 9 4.82 6.25 4.56
N ASP A 10 5.53 7.13 5.28
CA ASP A 10 5.71 8.51 4.85
C ASP A 10 6.38 8.57 3.48
N ALA A 11 7.42 7.78 3.31
CA ALA A 11 8.11 7.64 2.05
C ALA A 11 8.73 6.25 1.94
N ALA A 12 8.83 5.75 0.72
CA ALA A 12 9.49 4.50 0.46
C ALA A 12 10.04 4.51 -0.96
N ASN A 13 11.13 3.79 -1.16
CA ASN A 13 11.70 3.60 -2.49
C ASN A 13 12.30 2.21 -2.62
N VAL A 14 12.45 1.78 -3.86
CA VAL A 14 13.15 0.53 -4.17
C VAL A 14 14.39 0.90 -4.98
N ARG A 15 15.54 0.46 -4.49
CA ARG A 15 16.82 0.70 -5.14
C ARG A 15 17.59 -0.60 -5.21
N GLU A 16 17.89 -1.04 -6.42
CA GLU A 16 18.62 -2.28 -6.68
C GLU A 16 17.98 -3.49 -5.94
N GLY A 17 16.63 -3.56 -5.99
CA GLY A 17 15.89 -4.61 -5.32
C GLY A 17 15.76 -4.46 -3.81
N THR A 18 16.34 -3.42 -3.22
CA THR A 18 16.31 -3.17 -1.79
C THR A 18 15.30 -2.08 -1.45
N LEU A 19 14.44 -2.37 -0.50
CA LEU A 19 13.41 -1.46 -0.04
C LEU A 19 13.95 -0.50 1.03
N GLY A 20 13.78 0.80 0.81
CA GLY A 20 14.01 1.82 1.82
C GLY A 20 12.69 2.39 2.30
N VAL A 21 12.51 2.50 3.61
CA VAL A 21 11.26 2.97 4.22
C VAL A 21 11.56 4.05 5.25
N LEU A 22 10.81 5.14 5.17
CA LEU A 22 10.79 6.18 6.18
C LEU A 22 9.44 6.17 6.86
N SER A 23 9.41 5.94 8.18
CA SER A 23 8.20 5.93 9.00
C SER A 23 7.12 4.99 8.47
N GLY A 24 7.40 3.69 8.57
CA GLY A 24 6.47 2.65 8.13
C GLY A 24 5.35 2.37 9.13
N PHE A 25 4.37 1.59 8.65
CA PHE A 25 3.21 1.15 9.42
C PHE A 25 2.35 2.30 9.97
N ILE A 26 2.13 3.31 9.14
CA ILE A 26 1.20 4.40 9.46
C ILE A 26 -0.21 3.83 9.47
N ASN A 27 -0.95 4.08 10.54
CA ASN A 27 -2.34 3.68 10.67
C ASN A 27 -3.30 4.87 10.86
N THR A 28 -2.77 6.07 10.99
CA THR A 28 -3.58 7.29 11.17
C THR A 28 -2.95 8.42 10.40
N ILE A 29 -3.77 9.13 9.65
CA ILE A 29 -3.35 10.39 9.03
C ILE A 29 -4.06 11.53 9.72
N ASN A 30 -3.31 12.56 10.10
CA ASN A 30 -3.83 13.74 10.79
C ASN A 30 -3.78 14.93 9.84
N ARG A 31 -4.91 15.55 9.60
CA ARG A 31 -5.03 16.73 8.74
C ARG A 31 -5.92 17.74 9.42
N GLU A 32 -5.70 19.01 9.13
CA GLU A 32 -6.53 20.07 9.73
C GLU A 32 -7.98 19.96 9.29
N GLU A 33 -8.18 19.71 8.01
CA GLU A 33 -9.52 19.55 7.43
C GLU A 33 -9.49 18.60 6.24
N PHE A 34 -10.65 18.12 5.85
CA PHE A 34 -10.83 17.26 4.68
C PHE A 34 -11.74 17.93 3.65
N PRO A 35 -11.60 17.66 2.34
CA PRO A 35 -10.68 16.69 1.76
C PRO A 35 -9.21 17.08 1.88
N ALA A 36 -8.34 16.09 2.00
CA ALA A 36 -6.92 16.30 2.20
C ALA A 36 -6.12 15.16 1.55
N PRO A 37 -4.84 15.40 1.19
CA PRO A 37 -4.02 14.35 0.60
C PRO A 37 -3.69 13.25 1.62
N LEU A 38 -3.59 12.02 1.14
CA LEU A 38 -3.20 10.88 1.96
C LEU A 38 -1.81 11.08 2.56
N GLY A 39 -0.88 11.61 1.77
CA GLY A 39 0.46 11.94 2.26
C GLY A 39 1.33 10.74 2.59
N ALA A 40 1.03 9.58 2.02
CA ALA A 40 1.73 8.35 2.31
C ALA A 40 1.88 7.48 1.06
N ALA A 41 2.87 6.59 1.08
CA ALA A 41 3.06 5.56 0.08
C ALA A 41 2.54 4.23 0.61
N LEU A 42 2.00 3.40 -0.26
CA LEU A 42 1.67 2.00 0.06
C LEU A 42 2.86 1.14 -0.32
N VAL A 43 3.31 0.33 0.62
CA VAL A 43 4.37 -0.65 0.39
C VAL A 43 3.77 -2.04 0.48
N VAL A 44 4.04 -2.86 -0.53
CA VAL A 44 3.66 -4.27 -0.54
C VAL A 44 4.90 -5.08 -0.89
N VAL A 45 5.23 -6.04 -0.06
CA VAL A 45 6.37 -6.93 -0.28
C VAL A 45 5.85 -8.35 -0.50
N VAL A 46 6.15 -8.89 -1.66
CA VAL A 46 5.81 -10.28 -2.01
C VAL A 46 7.05 -11.15 -1.82
N GLU A 47 6.87 -12.26 -1.14
CA GLU A 47 7.91 -13.26 -0.94
C GLU A 47 7.67 -14.44 -1.88
N TYR A 48 8.72 -14.92 -2.52
CA TYR A 48 8.67 -16.11 -3.36
C TYR A 48 9.71 -17.13 -2.90
N ASP A 49 9.39 -18.41 -3.11
CA ASP A 49 10.27 -19.51 -2.70
C ASP A 49 11.17 -19.96 -3.84
N GLU A 50 12.02 -20.92 -3.52
CA GLU A 50 12.98 -21.49 -4.46
C GLU A 50 12.32 -22.18 -5.65
N ASN A 51 11.19 -22.85 -5.43
CA ASN A 51 10.46 -23.53 -6.51
C ASN A 51 9.90 -22.52 -7.51
N GLU A 52 9.38 -21.42 -7.01
CA GLU A 52 8.88 -20.34 -7.86
C GLU A 52 10.02 -19.66 -8.61
N ALA A 53 11.16 -19.46 -7.96
CA ALA A 53 12.35 -18.91 -8.59
C ALA A 53 12.82 -19.78 -9.77
N ARG A 54 12.75 -21.09 -9.64
CA ARG A 54 13.19 -22.04 -10.69
C ARG A 54 12.25 -22.10 -11.90
N ARG A 55 11.02 -21.63 -11.78
CA ARG A 55 10.08 -21.60 -12.90
C ARG A 55 10.41 -20.56 -13.96
N GLY A 56 11.39 -19.70 -13.70
CA GLY A 56 11.80 -18.64 -14.60
C GLY A 56 10.94 -17.39 -14.46
N GLU A 57 11.08 -16.48 -15.41
CA GLU A 57 10.38 -15.20 -15.38
C GLU A 57 8.87 -15.40 -15.47
N GLN A 58 8.14 -14.76 -14.57
CA GLN A 58 6.69 -14.80 -14.50
C GLN A 58 6.14 -13.39 -14.37
N HIS A 59 5.02 -13.13 -15.04
CA HIS A 59 4.29 -11.87 -14.94
C HIS A 59 2.95 -12.15 -14.27
N ARG A 60 2.63 -11.36 -13.28
CA ARG A 60 1.39 -11.48 -12.50
C ARG A 60 0.68 -10.14 -12.46
N THR A 61 -0.64 -10.19 -12.49
CA THR A 61 -1.46 -9.00 -12.36
C THR A 61 -1.76 -8.69 -10.91
N PHE A 62 -1.99 -7.42 -10.61
CA PHE A 62 -2.46 -7.00 -9.30
C PHE A 62 -3.46 -5.86 -9.43
N ARG A 63 -4.20 -5.67 -8.36
CA ARG A 63 -5.10 -4.53 -8.18
C ARG A 63 -4.96 -4.00 -6.75
N ALA A 64 -4.86 -2.69 -6.62
CA ALA A 64 -4.90 -2.00 -5.33
C ALA A 64 -6.02 -0.96 -5.39
N ARG A 65 -6.95 -1.01 -4.43
CA ARG A 65 -8.07 -0.08 -4.36
C ARG A 65 -8.31 0.38 -2.94
N CYS A 66 -8.88 1.54 -2.78
CA CYS A 66 -9.18 2.12 -1.48
C CYS A 66 -10.65 2.49 -1.39
N GLU A 67 -11.26 2.14 -0.28
CA GLU A 67 -12.67 2.45 -0.01
C GLU A 67 -12.88 2.77 1.46
N PRO A 68 -13.94 3.52 1.82
CA PRO A 68 -14.33 3.67 3.22
C PRO A 68 -14.69 2.30 3.81
N ALA A 69 -14.30 2.06 5.07
CA ALA A 69 -14.54 0.79 5.74
C ALA A 69 -16.03 0.47 5.92
N VAL A 70 -16.87 1.48 5.99
CA VAL A 70 -18.32 1.36 6.23
C VAL A 70 -19.13 1.45 4.93
N GLY A 71 -18.48 1.32 3.80
CA GLY A 71 -19.14 1.45 2.51
C GLY A 71 -19.12 2.88 2.00
N GLY A 72 -19.13 3.04 0.70
CA GLY A 72 -19.04 4.33 0.04
C GLY A 72 -18.28 4.24 -1.27
N ALA A 73 -18.09 5.37 -1.90
CA ALA A 73 -17.41 5.44 -3.19
C ALA A 73 -15.92 5.10 -3.06
N GLU A 74 -15.43 4.35 -4.00
CA GLU A 74 -14.03 4.01 -4.12
C GLU A 74 -13.19 5.27 -4.33
N ILE A 75 -12.09 5.40 -3.59
CA ILE A 75 -11.22 6.57 -3.64
C ILE A 75 -10.20 6.45 -4.77
N PHE A 76 -9.60 5.26 -4.92
CA PHE A 76 -8.74 4.97 -6.05
C PHE A 76 -8.80 3.48 -6.39
N ASN A 77 -8.40 3.18 -7.61
CA ASN A 77 -8.30 1.81 -8.10
C ASN A 77 -7.12 1.78 -9.08
N LEU A 78 -6.10 1.01 -8.76
CA LEU A 78 -4.90 0.87 -9.56
C LEU A 78 -4.74 -0.59 -10.00
N ASP A 79 -4.53 -0.79 -11.28
CA ASP A 79 -4.22 -2.10 -11.86
C ASP A 79 -2.80 -2.07 -12.41
N GLY A 80 -2.14 -3.20 -12.36
CA GLY A 80 -0.81 -3.30 -12.95
C GLY A 80 -0.32 -4.74 -12.99
N THR A 81 0.95 -4.86 -13.28
CA THR A 81 1.65 -6.14 -13.31
C THR A 81 2.93 -6.05 -12.52
N PHE A 82 3.30 -7.15 -11.89
CA PHE A 82 4.61 -7.29 -11.31
C PHE A 82 5.30 -8.51 -11.90
N SER A 83 6.62 -8.48 -11.90
CA SER A 83 7.42 -9.55 -12.49
C SER A 83 8.24 -10.23 -11.43
N LEU A 84 8.20 -11.56 -11.46
CA LEU A 84 9.16 -12.38 -10.77
C LEU A 84 10.29 -12.64 -11.77
N GLY A 85 11.35 -11.84 -11.67
CA GLY A 85 12.54 -12.03 -12.49
C GLY A 85 13.53 -12.88 -11.71
N THR A 86 13.94 -13.98 -12.29
CA THR A 86 14.83 -14.90 -11.60
C THR A 86 16.21 -14.89 -12.21
N THR A 87 17.15 -14.32 -11.49
CA THR A 87 18.56 -14.45 -11.76
C THR A 87 19.22 -15.49 -10.87
N SER A 88 18.45 -16.06 -9.92
CA SER A 88 18.98 -17.06 -8.98
C SER A 88 17.91 -18.12 -8.67
N ASP A 89 18.37 -19.27 -8.14
CA ASP A 89 17.51 -20.38 -7.74
C ASP A 89 17.03 -20.26 -6.29
N SER A 90 17.28 -19.13 -5.63
CA SER A 90 16.91 -18.99 -4.23
C SER A 90 15.65 -18.18 -4.03
N PHE A 91 15.11 -18.21 -2.81
CA PHE A 91 13.97 -17.39 -2.44
C PHE A 91 14.34 -15.90 -2.53
N GLY A 92 13.32 -15.07 -2.56
CA GLY A 92 13.54 -13.63 -2.57
C GLY A 92 12.28 -12.83 -2.30
N TYR A 93 12.42 -11.52 -2.43
CA TYR A 93 11.34 -10.57 -2.18
C TYR A 93 11.17 -9.66 -3.39
N ILE A 94 9.92 -9.31 -3.64
CA ILE A 94 9.54 -8.32 -4.66
C ILE A 94 8.90 -7.15 -3.91
N PRO A 95 9.64 -6.06 -3.65
CA PRO A 95 9.06 -4.89 -3.04
C PRO A 95 8.35 -4.05 -4.09
N MET A 96 7.14 -3.59 -3.76
CA MET A 96 6.36 -2.68 -4.59
C MET A 96 6.03 -1.45 -3.78
N VAL A 97 6.22 -0.27 -4.38
CA VAL A 97 5.90 1.01 -3.75
C VAL A 97 4.93 1.75 -4.65
N PHE A 98 3.79 2.11 -4.08
CA PHE A 98 2.76 2.89 -4.75
C PHE A 98 2.75 4.30 -4.17
N ALA A 99 3.04 5.28 -5.02
CA ALA A 99 3.08 6.69 -4.61
C ALA A 99 1.65 7.22 -4.51
N LEU A 100 1.10 7.19 -3.31
CA LEU A 100 -0.27 7.62 -3.04
C LEU A 100 -0.35 8.97 -2.31
N GLN A 101 0.76 9.70 -2.24
CA GLN A 101 0.84 10.94 -1.47
C GLN A 101 -0.20 11.98 -1.87
N GLU A 102 -0.53 12.05 -3.15
CA GLU A 102 -1.48 13.04 -3.67
C GLU A 102 -2.92 12.55 -3.77
N VAL A 103 -3.18 11.31 -3.40
CA VAL A 103 -4.53 10.76 -3.38
C VAL A 103 -5.36 11.53 -2.36
N GLU A 104 -6.50 12.05 -2.79
CA GLU A 104 -7.38 12.84 -1.95
C GLU A 104 -8.28 11.95 -1.10
N VAL A 105 -8.23 12.14 0.22
CA VAL A 105 -9.10 11.49 1.19
C VAL A 105 -10.26 12.44 1.46
N PRO A 106 -11.52 12.05 1.19
CA PRO A 106 -12.63 13.00 1.19
C PRO A 106 -13.10 13.47 2.55
N MET A 107 -13.03 12.64 3.58
CA MET A 107 -13.54 12.97 4.91
C MET A 107 -12.88 12.15 6.00
N THR A 108 -13.13 12.52 7.24
CA THR A 108 -12.70 11.74 8.40
C THR A 108 -13.36 10.35 8.41
N GLY A 109 -12.70 9.39 9.00
CA GLY A 109 -13.22 8.04 9.16
C GLY A 109 -12.19 6.95 8.88
N SER A 110 -12.66 5.73 8.93
CA SER A 110 -11.85 4.55 8.66
C SER A 110 -11.88 4.17 7.19
N TYR A 111 -10.72 3.81 6.67
CA TYR A 111 -10.53 3.39 5.29
C TYR A 111 -9.75 2.09 5.24
N ARG A 112 -9.90 1.38 4.13
CA ARG A 112 -9.07 0.21 3.84
C ARG A 112 -8.54 0.29 2.42
N ILE A 113 -7.29 -0.09 2.28
CA ILE A 113 -6.65 -0.30 0.99
C ILE A 113 -6.59 -1.80 0.80
N ILE A 114 -7.18 -2.29 -0.27
CA ILE A 114 -7.27 -3.71 -0.56
C ILE A 114 -6.30 -4.02 -1.69
N PHE A 115 -5.35 -4.90 -1.41
CA PHE A 115 -4.42 -5.40 -2.41
C PHE A 115 -4.77 -6.84 -2.77
N GLU A 116 -4.96 -7.08 -4.05
CA GLU A 116 -5.22 -8.40 -4.61
C GLU A 116 -4.21 -8.67 -5.72
N GLY A 117 -3.50 -9.76 -5.62
CA GLY A 117 -2.55 -10.17 -6.64
C GLY A 117 -2.85 -11.58 -7.12
N GLU A 118 -2.56 -11.84 -8.38
CA GLU A 118 -2.71 -13.16 -8.97
C GLU A 118 -1.84 -14.18 -8.23
N GLY A 119 -2.47 -15.21 -7.67
CA GLY A 119 -1.77 -16.22 -6.87
C GLY A 119 -1.46 -15.81 -5.44
N LEU A 120 -1.98 -14.67 -4.98
CA LEU A 120 -1.77 -14.15 -3.64
C LEU A 120 -3.07 -14.06 -2.87
N GLU A 121 -3.00 -14.21 -1.54
CA GLU A 121 -4.13 -13.92 -0.68
C GLU A 121 -4.35 -12.41 -0.64
N ARG A 122 -5.61 -12.01 -0.58
CA ARG A 122 -6.02 -10.62 -0.42
C ARG A 122 -5.47 -10.05 0.89
N VAL A 123 -4.97 -8.83 0.85
CA VAL A 123 -4.45 -8.12 2.02
C VAL A 123 -5.17 -6.78 2.16
N ASP A 124 -5.61 -6.47 3.37
CA ASP A 124 -6.24 -5.19 3.69
C ASP A 124 -5.30 -4.37 4.57
N VAL A 125 -5.03 -3.14 4.14
CA VAL A 125 -4.27 -2.16 4.92
C VAL A 125 -5.25 -1.09 5.39
N ARG A 126 -5.40 -0.94 6.70
CA ARG A 126 -6.36 -0.01 7.30
C ARG A 126 -5.69 1.26 7.75
N PHE A 127 -6.39 2.37 7.60
CA PHE A 127 -5.98 3.62 8.20
C PHE A 127 -7.19 4.44 8.64
N TYR A 128 -6.95 5.33 9.58
CA TYR A 128 -7.96 6.28 10.09
C TYR A 128 -7.57 7.69 9.68
N ALA A 129 -8.51 8.43 9.13
CA ALA A 129 -8.34 9.84 8.78
C ALA A 129 -8.94 10.70 9.88
N ASN A 130 -8.09 11.46 10.56
CA ASN A 130 -8.46 12.25 11.71
C ASN A 130 -8.29 13.75 11.45
N ALA A 131 -9.32 14.54 11.76
CA ALA A 131 -9.25 15.98 11.68
C ALA A 131 -8.67 16.53 12.98
N THR A 132 -7.63 17.36 12.84
CA THR A 132 -6.92 17.95 13.98
C THR A 132 -7.31 19.39 14.25
N THR A 133 -8.37 19.88 13.59
CA THR A 133 -8.87 21.23 13.85
C THR A 133 -9.29 21.33 15.30
N LEU A 134 -8.60 22.19 16.04
CA LEU A 134 -8.97 22.46 17.42
C LEU A 134 -10.31 23.21 17.43
N PRO A 135 -11.22 22.87 18.37
CA PRO A 135 -12.43 23.66 18.54
C PRO A 135 -12.08 25.11 18.86
N GLU A 136 -12.79 26.04 18.27
CA GLU A 136 -12.61 27.45 18.59
C GLU A 136 -12.88 27.67 20.07
N ILE A 137 -11.91 28.26 20.74
CA ILE A 137 -12.09 28.67 22.13
C ILE A 137 -12.65 30.07 22.07
N ASP A 138 -13.95 30.19 22.33
CA ASP A 138 -14.59 31.49 22.50
C ASP A 138 -14.15 32.04 23.86
N ASP A 139 -13.42 33.11 23.82
CA ASP A 139 -13.06 33.85 25.02
C ASP A 139 -14.20 34.75 25.43
#